data_ae0b32a80bfbe883a7235904ea4e3ca1
#
_entry.id   ae0b32a80bfbe883a7235904ea4e3ca1
#
_cell.length_a   1.000
_cell.length_b   1.000
_cell.length_c   1.000
_cell.angle_alpha   90.00
_cell.angle_beta   90.00
_cell.angle_gamma   90.00
#
_symmetry.space_group_name_H-M   'P 1'
#
loop_
_entity.id
_entity.type
_entity.pdbx_description
1 polymer ?
#
loop_
_entity_poly.entity_id
_entity_poly.type
_entity_poly.pdbx_seq_one_letter_code
_entity_poly.pdbx_strand_id
1 'polypeptide(L)' 'MYPEVAILAIDPICKMTVDEKTAKWKSEYKGKTYYFCAPGCKKKFDTDPAKYAA' A
#
# COMPACT_ATOMS: atom_id res chain seq x y z
N MET A 1 4.48 24.43 -13.73
CA MET A 1 3.41 23.69 -13.09
C MET A 1 3.48 22.25 -13.55
N TYR A 2 3.65 21.34 -12.62
CA TYR A 2 3.86 19.95 -12.97
C TYR A 2 2.52 19.22 -12.99
N PRO A 3 2.28 18.43 -14.05
CA PRO A 3 1.09 17.61 -14.06
C PRO A 3 1.18 16.57 -12.95
N GLU A 4 0.09 16.39 -12.25
CA GLU A 4 0.07 15.35 -11.23
C GLU A 4 0.08 14.00 -11.91
N VAL A 5 1.13 13.24 -11.62
CA VAL A 5 1.19 11.87 -12.09
C VAL A 5 0.58 11.01 -10.99
N ALA A 6 -0.48 10.32 -11.34
CA ALA A 6 -1.08 9.37 -10.40
C ALA A 6 -0.07 8.25 -10.15
N ILE A 7 0.44 8.17 -8.93
CA ILE A 7 1.37 7.11 -8.56
C ILE A 7 0.55 5.93 -8.08
N LEU A 8 0.63 4.85 -8.83
CA LEU A 8 -0.11 3.64 -8.50
C LEU A 8 0.80 2.66 -7.78
N ALA A 9 0.32 2.18 -6.64
CA ALA A 9 1.02 1.18 -5.86
C ALA A 9 0.24 -0.13 -5.91
N ILE A 10 0.91 -1.23 -5.66
CA ILE A 10 0.29 -2.54 -5.63
C ILE A 10 0.08 -2.95 -4.17
N ASP A 11 -1.18 -3.27 -3.83
CA ASP A 11 -1.53 -3.80 -2.52
C ASP A 11 -0.88 -5.18 -2.36
N PRO A 12 0.00 -5.38 -1.37
CA PRO A 12 0.68 -6.67 -1.22
C PRO A 12 -0.24 -7.80 -0.77
N ILE A 13 -1.42 -7.48 -0.29
CA ILE A 13 -2.38 -8.49 0.17
C ILE A 13 -3.31 -8.89 -0.95
N CYS A 14 -4.01 -7.91 -1.52
CA CYS A 14 -4.98 -8.15 -2.59
C CYS A 14 -4.33 -8.18 -3.96
N LYS A 15 -3.12 -7.65 -4.08
CA LYS A 15 -2.36 -7.52 -5.33
C LYS A 15 -3.13 -6.69 -6.36
N MET A 16 -3.88 -5.73 -5.88
CA MET A 16 -4.64 -4.82 -6.72
C MET A 16 -3.94 -3.47 -6.77
N THR A 17 -4.14 -2.77 -7.87
CA THR A 17 -3.58 -1.44 -8.02
C THR A 17 -4.30 -0.45 -7.12
N VAL A 18 -3.52 0.30 -6.34
CA VAL A 18 -4.06 1.29 -5.41
C VAL A 18 -3.44 2.63 -5.72
N ASP A 19 -4.26 3.66 -5.80
CA ASP A 19 -3.79 5.03 -6.02
C ASP A 19 -3.27 5.57 -4.68
N GLU A 20 -2.01 5.99 -4.65
CA GLU A 20 -1.39 6.49 -3.42
C GLU A 20 -2.08 7.74 -2.89
N LYS A 21 -2.66 8.55 -3.77
CA LYS A 21 -3.37 9.76 -3.38
C LYS A 21 -4.68 9.47 -2.67
N THR A 22 -5.39 8.46 -3.12
CA THR A 22 -6.71 8.13 -2.59
C THR A 22 -6.67 7.01 -1.57
N ALA A 23 -5.56 6.34 -1.43
CA ALA A 23 -5.41 5.25 -0.48
C ALA A 23 -5.55 5.79 0.95
N LYS A 24 -6.54 5.30 1.66
CA LYS A 24 -6.79 5.70 3.04
C LYS A 24 -5.92 4.92 4.02
N TRP A 25 -5.46 3.77 3.62
CA TRP A 25 -4.66 2.91 4.47
C TRP A 25 -3.28 2.74 3.87
N LYS A 26 -2.29 2.97 4.70
CA LYS A 26 -0.90 2.81 4.29
C LYS A 26 -0.08 2.32 5.48
N SER A 27 1.01 1.65 5.19
CA SER A 27 1.92 1.17 6.21
C SER A 27 3.35 1.28 5.71
N GLU A 28 4.28 1.52 6.62
CA GLU A 28 5.68 1.62 6.25
C GLU A 28 6.45 0.46 6.86
N TYR A 29 7.27 -0.18 6.04
CA TYR A 29 8.08 -1.30 6.47
C TYR A 29 9.44 -1.26 5.79
N LYS A 30 10.51 -1.25 6.58
CA LYS A 30 11.89 -1.22 6.11
C LYS A 30 12.15 -0.12 5.07
N GLY A 31 11.64 1.07 5.32
CA GLY A 31 11.84 2.21 4.46
C GLY A 31 10.97 2.23 3.22
N LYS A 32 10.04 1.29 3.08
CA LYS A 32 9.10 1.25 1.98
C LYS A 32 7.69 1.51 2.47
N THR A 33 6.95 2.32 1.73
CA THR A 33 5.56 2.60 2.05
C THR A 33 4.66 1.71 1.20
N TYR A 34 3.74 1.04 1.85
CA TYR A 34 2.77 0.16 1.21
C TYR A 34 1.38 0.74 1.37
N TYR A 35 0.59 0.65 0.31
CA TYR A 35 -0.76 1.18 0.29
C TYR A 35 -1.75 0.04 0.17
N PHE A 36 -2.91 0.23 0.79
CA PHE A 36 -3.91 -0.83 0.88
C PHE A 36 -5.27 -0.34 0.42
N CYS A 37 -6.02 -1.21 -0.20
CA CYS A 37 -7.34 -0.89 -0.70
C CYS A 37 -8.42 -1.00 0.38
N ALA A 38 -8.14 -1.68 1.48
CA ALA A 38 -9.10 -1.91 2.55
C ALA A 38 -8.39 -2.05 3.89
N PRO A 39 -9.09 -1.75 5.00
CA PRO A 39 -8.48 -1.86 6.34
C PRO A 39 -8.08 -3.29 6.70
N GLY A 40 -8.79 -4.28 6.18
CA GLY A 40 -8.44 -5.67 6.39
C GLY A 40 -7.10 -6.04 5.80
N CYS A 41 -6.77 -5.47 4.64
CA CYS A 41 -5.47 -5.69 4.01
C CYS A 41 -4.35 -5.09 4.83
N LYS A 42 -4.57 -3.87 5.33
CA LYS A 42 -3.59 -3.23 6.20
C LYS A 42 -3.35 -4.04 7.46
N LYS A 43 -4.40 -4.54 8.06
CA LYS A 43 -4.32 -5.34 9.27
C LYS A 43 -3.52 -6.62 9.04
N LYS A 44 -3.77 -7.28 7.94
CA LYS A 44 -3.01 -8.49 7.58
C LYS A 44 -1.54 -8.19 7.40
N PHE A 45 -1.24 -7.09 6.73
CA PHE A 45 0.14 -6.69 6.53
C PHE A 45 0.82 -6.39 7.87
N ASP A 46 0.17 -5.63 8.72
CA ASP A 46 0.74 -5.27 10.03
C ASP A 46 0.97 -6.49 10.92
N THR A 47 0.17 -7.52 10.74
CA THR A 47 0.34 -8.76 11.49
C THR A 47 1.57 -9.53 11.01
N ASP A 48 1.82 -9.53 9.71
CA ASP A 48 2.89 -10.34 9.13
C ASP A 48 3.59 -9.58 8.00
N PRO A 49 4.21 -8.43 8.31
CA PRO A 49 4.79 -7.59 7.26
C PRO A 49 5.92 -8.26 6.48
N ALA A 50 6.73 -9.05 7.15
CA ALA A 50 7.85 -9.73 6.49
C ALA A 50 7.37 -10.72 5.43
N LYS A 51 6.21 -11.31 5.64
CA LYS A 51 5.63 -12.28 4.71
C LYS A 51 5.15 -11.61 3.42
N TYR A 52 4.55 -10.42 3.56
CA TYR A 52 3.95 -9.72 2.43
C TYR A 52 4.88 -8.73 1.76
N ALA A 53 5.89 -8.27 2.47
CA ALA A 53 6.83 -7.26 1.99
C ALA A 53 8.06 -7.88 1.31
N ALA A 54 8.06 -9.15 1.08
CA ALA A 54 9.18 -9.84 0.49
C ALA A 54 9.50 -9.40 -0.93
#